data_cb54ffa23b2dd1e811cf2462a6ffe40c
#
_entry.id   cb54ffa23b2dd1e811cf2462a6ffe40c
#
_cell.length_a   1.000
_cell.length_b   1.000
_cell.length_c   1.000
_cell.angle_alpha   90.00
_cell.angle_beta   90.00
_cell.angle_gamma   90.00
#
_symmetry.space_group_name_H-M   'P 1'
#
loop_
_entity.id
_entity.type
_entity.pdbx_description
1 polymer ?
#
loop_
_entity_poly.entity_id
_entity_poly.type
_entity_poly.pdbx_seq_one_letter_code
_entity_poly.pdbx_strand_id
1 'polypeptide(L)'
;EMTSSLVGSEMCIRDRMKDVIIALDFKNREETLAFLDKFSGRKPYVKIGMELFYAEGPAIVKEIKARGHKIFLDLKLHDIPNTVMKAMNVLSRLDVDMCNLHAGGTVAMMEAALKGLTREDGTRPLLVAVTQLTSTSQEAMERDLLIREPIDKVVMHYAANAAKAGLDGVVCSPLEAGKVHDVCGKNFLTVTPGVRFSDGEKGDQVRVTTPAKAAELGSDYIVMGRPITAAADPAAAYERALKEFLG
;
A
#
# COMPACT_ATOMS: atom_id res chain seq x y z
N GLU A 1 13.77 -13.89 34.60
CA GLU A 1 12.32 -13.52 34.51
C GLU A 1 12.01 -12.26 33.70
N MET A 2 12.87 -11.84 32.73
CA MET A 2 12.60 -10.64 31.90
C MET A 2 12.44 -10.92 30.40
N THR A 3 12.28 -12.16 29.98
CA THR A 3 12.16 -12.52 28.53
C THR A 3 10.73 -12.81 28.06
N SER A 4 9.74 -12.93 28.95
CA SER A 4 8.35 -13.28 28.59
C SER A 4 7.51 -12.08 28.13
N SER A 5 7.86 -10.85 28.52
CA SER A 5 7.05 -9.64 28.21
C SER A 5 7.25 -9.08 26.81
N LEU A 6 8.43 -9.29 26.19
CA LEU A 6 8.75 -8.77 24.86
C LEU A 6 8.09 -9.60 23.73
N VAL A 7 8.05 -10.91 23.88
CA VAL A 7 7.46 -11.81 22.85
C VAL A 7 5.95 -11.59 22.73
N GLY A 8 5.24 -11.32 23.84
CA GLY A 8 3.81 -11.04 23.82
C GLY A 8 3.46 -9.68 23.20
N SER A 9 4.35 -8.67 23.29
CA SER A 9 4.14 -7.34 22.72
C SER A 9 4.38 -7.31 21.20
N GLU A 10 5.37 -8.05 20.69
CA GLU A 10 5.67 -8.11 19.25
C GLU A 10 4.59 -8.88 18.47
N MET A 11 4.07 -9.97 19.02
CA MET A 11 2.96 -10.71 18.41
C MET A 11 1.68 -9.88 18.37
N CYS A 12 1.41 -9.09 19.42
CA CYS A 12 0.25 -8.20 19.51
C CYS A 12 0.36 -6.97 18.57
N ILE A 13 1.57 -6.50 18.22
CA ILE A 13 1.80 -5.40 17.29
C ILE A 13 1.58 -5.88 15.84
N ARG A 14 2.02 -7.09 15.50
CA ARG A 14 1.90 -7.66 14.16
C ARG A 14 0.45 -7.98 13.78
N ASP A 15 -0.36 -8.50 14.70
CA ASP A 15 -1.79 -8.76 14.47
C ASP A 15 -2.62 -7.47 14.32
N ARG A 16 -2.12 -6.33 14.81
CA ARG A 16 -2.77 -5.02 14.66
C ARG A 16 -2.48 -4.33 13.32
N MET A 17 -1.53 -4.82 12.53
CA MET A 17 -1.10 -4.13 11.29
C MET A 17 -1.64 -4.77 10.02
N LYS A 18 -2.28 -5.94 10.08
CA LYS A 18 -2.92 -6.53 8.89
C LYS A 18 -4.27 -5.87 8.63
N ASP A 19 -4.51 -5.48 7.38
CA ASP A 19 -5.80 -4.90 6.99
C ASP A 19 -6.08 -5.05 5.48
N VAL A 20 -7.33 -4.86 5.11
CA VAL A 20 -7.79 -4.80 3.73
C VAL A 20 -8.03 -3.34 3.35
N ILE A 21 -7.35 -2.88 2.31
CA ILE A 21 -7.44 -1.51 1.80
C ILE A 21 -8.32 -1.49 0.55
N ILE A 22 -9.38 -0.70 0.55
CA ILE A 22 -10.26 -0.52 -0.62
C ILE A 22 -9.68 0.55 -1.54
N ALA A 23 -9.40 0.21 -2.81
CA ALA A 23 -8.99 1.20 -3.80
C ALA A 23 -10.22 2.01 -4.28
N LEU A 24 -10.24 3.30 -3.96
CA LEU A 24 -11.27 4.25 -4.39
C LEU A 24 -10.92 4.81 -5.78
N ASP A 25 -11.01 3.96 -6.80
CA ASP A 25 -10.73 4.34 -8.19
C ASP A 25 -12.05 4.88 -8.83
N PHE A 26 -12.54 6.02 -8.29
CA PHE A 26 -13.73 6.73 -8.76
C PHE A 26 -13.33 8.04 -9.44
N LYS A 27 -14.19 8.51 -10.35
CA LYS A 27 -13.93 9.69 -11.19
C LYS A 27 -14.01 11.01 -10.43
N ASN A 28 -14.80 11.05 -9.36
CA ASN A 28 -15.16 12.29 -8.67
C ASN A 28 -15.55 12.05 -7.21
N ARG A 29 -15.71 13.16 -6.51
CA ARG A 29 -16.12 13.23 -5.10
C ARG A 29 -17.48 12.56 -4.85
N GLU A 30 -18.48 12.86 -5.70
CA GLU A 30 -19.86 12.40 -5.51
C GLU A 30 -19.95 10.88 -5.51
N GLU A 31 -19.34 10.21 -6.50
CA GLU A 31 -19.31 8.75 -6.61
C GLU A 31 -18.56 8.13 -5.42
N THR A 32 -17.45 8.75 -5.02
CA THR A 32 -16.64 8.30 -3.87
C THR A 32 -17.42 8.33 -2.57
N LEU A 33 -18.08 9.46 -2.29
CA LEU A 33 -18.81 9.62 -1.03
C LEU A 33 -20.07 8.74 -0.99
N ALA A 34 -20.81 8.64 -2.11
CA ALA A 34 -21.95 7.72 -2.23
C ALA A 34 -21.54 6.25 -2.03
N PHE A 35 -20.34 5.87 -2.46
CA PHE A 35 -19.79 4.55 -2.15
C PHE A 35 -19.49 4.39 -0.66
N LEU A 36 -18.82 5.35 -0.03
CA LEU A 36 -18.47 5.30 1.40
C LEU A 36 -19.69 5.32 2.31
N ASP A 37 -20.79 5.94 1.90
CA ASP A 37 -22.07 5.97 2.63
C ASP A 37 -22.73 4.58 2.76
N LYS A 38 -22.31 3.59 1.94
CA LYS A 38 -22.76 2.20 2.07
C LYS A 38 -22.19 1.47 3.28
N PHE A 39 -21.21 2.05 3.96
CA PHE A 39 -20.54 1.46 5.13
C PHE A 39 -21.04 2.11 6.44
N SER A 40 -22.16 1.63 6.97
CA SER A 40 -22.80 2.23 8.17
C SER A 40 -22.09 1.86 9.50
N GLY A 41 -21.42 0.71 9.55
CA GLY A 41 -20.80 0.18 10.78
C GLY A 41 -19.28 0.44 10.84
N ARG A 42 -18.52 -0.28 10.04
CA ARG A 42 -17.07 -0.18 9.96
C ARG A 42 -16.64 0.96 9.05
N LYS A 43 -15.55 1.63 9.41
CA LYS A 43 -14.88 2.61 8.52
C LYS A 43 -13.72 1.91 7.81
N PRO A 44 -13.85 1.51 6.52
CA PRO A 44 -12.78 0.85 5.79
C PRO A 44 -11.50 1.67 5.74
N TYR A 45 -10.36 1.01 5.71
CA TYR A 45 -9.11 1.59 5.26
C TYR A 45 -9.21 1.76 3.73
N VAL A 46 -8.94 2.94 3.21
CA VAL A 46 -9.13 3.26 1.80
C VAL A 46 -7.87 3.79 1.15
N LYS A 47 -7.70 3.51 -0.14
CA LYS A 47 -6.63 4.05 -0.99
C LYS A 47 -7.20 5.13 -1.90
N ILE A 48 -6.63 6.32 -1.84
CA ILE A 48 -6.88 7.39 -2.81
C ILE A 48 -5.75 7.36 -3.84
N GLY A 49 -6.10 7.00 -5.08
CA GLY A 49 -5.16 6.96 -6.20
C GLY A 49 -5.04 8.30 -6.92
N MET A 50 -4.21 8.31 -7.98
CA MET A 50 -3.91 9.51 -8.77
C MET A 50 -5.16 10.11 -9.42
N GLU A 51 -6.06 9.28 -9.99
CA GLU A 51 -7.27 9.78 -10.67
C GLU A 51 -8.11 10.65 -9.74
N LEU A 52 -8.54 10.10 -8.61
CA LEU A 52 -9.37 10.82 -7.65
C LEU A 52 -8.64 12.03 -7.04
N PHE A 53 -7.35 11.87 -6.71
CA PHE A 53 -6.58 12.96 -6.11
C PHE A 53 -6.36 14.12 -7.09
N TYR A 54 -6.08 13.85 -8.36
CA TYR A 54 -5.88 14.92 -9.34
C TYR A 54 -7.20 15.58 -9.76
N ALA A 55 -8.32 14.85 -9.70
CA ALA A 55 -9.63 15.42 -9.95
C ALA A 55 -10.10 16.35 -8.82
N GLU A 56 -9.88 15.98 -7.54
CA GLU A 56 -10.50 16.63 -6.39
C GLU A 56 -9.51 17.33 -5.46
N GLY A 57 -8.23 17.10 -5.66
CA GLY A 57 -7.16 17.70 -4.86
C GLY A 57 -7.16 17.25 -3.38
N PRO A 58 -6.46 18.01 -2.51
CA PRO A 58 -6.37 17.69 -1.08
C PRO A 58 -7.70 17.75 -0.32
N ALA A 59 -8.74 18.38 -0.90
CA ALA A 59 -10.04 18.51 -0.27
C ALA A 59 -10.69 17.14 -0.01
N ILE A 60 -10.62 16.22 -0.98
CA ILE A 60 -11.20 14.88 -0.84
C ILE A 60 -10.51 14.07 0.26
N VAL A 61 -9.19 14.23 0.44
CA VAL A 61 -8.43 13.57 1.50
C VAL A 61 -8.93 14.01 2.87
N LYS A 62 -9.08 15.33 3.08
CA LYS A 62 -9.58 15.90 4.35
C LYS A 62 -11.01 15.44 4.65
N GLU A 63 -11.86 15.39 3.64
CA GLU A 63 -13.25 14.97 3.80
C GLU A 63 -13.37 13.48 4.17
N ILE A 64 -12.63 12.62 3.50
CA ILE A 64 -12.61 11.17 3.80
C ILE A 64 -12.01 10.94 5.21
N LYS A 65 -10.96 11.68 5.57
CA LYS A 65 -10.39 11.63 6.92
C LYS A 65 -11.38 12.08 8.00
N ALA A 66 -12.11 13.16 7.76
CA ALA A 66 -13.15 13.67 8.68
C ALA A 66 -14.30 12.67 8.90
N ARG A 67 -14.54 11.75 7.96
CA ARG A 67 -15.49 10.64 8.08
C ARG A 67 -14.95 9.46 8.92
N GLY A 68 -13.69 9.53 9.37
CA GLY A 68 -13.05 8.55 10.24
C GLY A 68 -12.35 7.40 9.53
N HIS A 69 -12.12 7.50 8.22
CA HIS A 69 -11.38 6.49 7.48
C HIS A 69 -9.87 6.63 7.66
N LYS A 70 -9.16 5.50 7.67
CA LYS A 70 -7.71 5.48 7.40
C LYS A 70 -7.48 5.66 5.90
N ILE A 71 -6.41 6.36 5.53
CA ILE A 71 -6.11 6.70 4.14
C ILE A 71 -4.70 6.28 3.75
N PHE A 72 -4.59 5.47 2.70
CA PHE A 72 -3.38 5.27 1.93
C PHE A 72 -3.42 6.20 0.71
N LEU A 73 -2.56 7.22 0.68
CA LEU A 73 -2.44 8.15 -0.44
C LEU A 73 -1.42 7.62 -1.44
N ASP A 74 -1.92 7.09 -2.57
CA ASP A 74 -1.16 6.31 -3.55
C ASP A 74 -0.82 7.15 -4.78
N LEU A 75 0.13 8.09 -4.65
CA LEU A 75 0.54 9.01 -5.71
C LEU A 75 1.87 8.61 -6.39
N LYS A 76 2.60 7.65 -5.85
CA LYS A 76 3.82 7.07 -6.44
C LYS A 76 4.86 8.13 -6.84
N LEU A 77 5.24 9.01 -5.90
CA LEU A 77 6.19 10.10 -6.17
C LEU A 77 7.50 9.57 -6.74
N HIS A 78 7.97 10.21 -7.82
CA HIS A 78 9.23 9.87 -8.46
C HIS A 78 9.80 11.13 -9.15
N ASP A 79 10.80 11.76 -8.53
CA ASP A 79 11.47 12.96 -9.02
C ASP A 79 12.83 13.09 -8.33
N ILE A 80 13.60 14.15 -8.61
CA ILE A 80 14.85 14.41 -7.90
C ILE A 80 14.60 14.56 -6.38
N PRO A 81 15.59 14.20 -5.52
CA PRO A 81 15.42 14.11 -4.06
C PRO A 81 14.79 15.36 -3.42
N ASN A 82 15.23 16.55 -3.82
CA ASN A 82 14.71 17.80 -3.25
C ASN A 82 13.22 18.06 -3.60
N THR A 83 12.79 17.71 -4.81
CA THR A 83 11.38 17.85 -5.23
C THR A 83 10.51 16.90 -4.44
N VAL A 84 10.93 15.61 -4.32
CA VAL A 84 10.20 14.61 -3.55
C VAL A 84 10.13 14.99 -2.06
N MET A 85 11.23 15.48 -1.48
CA MET A 85 11.25 15.96 -0.09
C MET A 85 10.19 17.05 0.14
N LYS A 86 10.14 18.06 -0.74
CA LYS A 86 9.18 19.17 -0.62
C LYS A 86 7.73 18.69 -0.81
N ALA A 87 7.48 17.77 -1.77
CA ALA A 87 6.18 17.18 -1.98
C ALA A 87 5.73 16.38 -0.74
N MET A 88 6.60 15.55 -0.17
CA MET A 88 6.31 14.78 1.04
C MET A 88 6.03 15.68 2.25
N ASN A 89 6.70 16.83 2.37
CA ASN A 89 6.39 17.82 3.41
C ASN A 89 4.97 18.40 3.27
N VAL A 90 4.47 18.55 2.03
CA VAL A 90 3.07 18.93 1.81
C VAL A 90 2.14 17.79 2.22
N LEU A 91 2.44 16.54 1.81
CA LEU A 91 1.63 15.37 2.14
C LEU A 91 1.58 15.09 3.65
N SER A 92 2.65 15.37 4.39
CA SER A 92 2.68 15.18 5.86
C SER A 92 1.59 15.94 6.61
N ARG A 93 1.05 17.03 6.01
CA ARG A 93 0.00 17.88 6.59
C ARG A 93 -1.42 17.44 6.25
N LEU A 94 -1.59 16.40 5.42
CA LEU A 94 -2.91 15.91 5.00
C LEU A 94 -3.50 14.87 5.97
N ASP A 95 -2.78 14.54 7.05
CA ASP A 95 -3.19 13.56 8.08
C ASP A 95 -3.55 12.18 7.48
N VAL A 96 -2.83 11.77 6.44
CA VAL A 96 -2.96 10.42 5.87
C VAL A 96 -2.21 9.41 6.75
N ASP A 97 -2.60 8.13 6.66
CA ASP A 97 -2.01 7.07 7.48
C ASP A 97 -0.84 6.37 6.76
N MET A 98 -0.84 6.39 5.43
CA MET A 98 0.21 5.83 4.58
C MET A 98 0.33 6.63 3.29
N CYS A 99 1.54 6.77 2.75
CA CYS A 99 1.79 7.26 1.40
C CYS A 99 2.93 6.47 0.73
N ASN A 100 3.17 6.71 -0.55
CA ASN A 100 4.18 5.98 -1.29
C ASN A 100 4.99 6.83 -2.27
N LEU A 101 6.04 6.18 -2.75
CA LEU A 101 6.94 6.64 -3.81
C LEU A 101 7.44 5.43 -4.62
N HIS A 102 8.21 5.66 -5.70
CA HIS A 102 8.87 4.59 -6.42
C HIS A 102 10.29 4.29 -5.88
N ALA A 103 10.61 3.02 -5.63
CA ALA A 103 11.95 2.59 -5.20
C ALA A 103 13.02 2.84 -6.28
N GLY A 104 12.62 2.86 -7.56
CA GLY A 104 13.50 3.19 -8.68
C GLY A 104 14.13 4.59 -8.63
N GLY A 105 13.63 5.48 -7.76
CA GLY A 105 14.19 6.81 -7.56
C GLY A 105 15.49 6.87 -6.74
N THR A 106 16.05 5.72 -6.37
CA THR A 106 17.29 5.55 -5.59
C THR A 106 17.13 5.76 -4.07
N VAL A 107 18.14 5.30 -3.31
CA VAL A 107 18.18 5.47 -1.85
C VAL A 107 18.15 6.95 -1.46
N ALA A 108 18.89 7.81 -2.17
CA ALA A 108 18.94 9.24 -1.86
C ALA A 108 17.57 9.94 -1.99
N MET A 109 16.74 9.55 -2.98
CA MET A 109 15.38 10.08 -3.11
C MET A 109 14.49 9.58 -1.97
N MET A 110 14.60 8.31 -1.59
CA MET A 110 13.82 7.73 -0.51
C MET A 110 14.15 8.34 0.86
N GLU A 111 15.44 8.56 1.15
CA GLU A 111 15.90 9.25 2.38
C GLU A 111 15.40 10.70 2.42
N ALA A 112 15.48 11.42 1.30
CA ALA A 112 14.95 12.77 1.20
C ALA A 112 13.42 12.82 1.39
N ALA A 113 12.70 11.85 0.85
CA ALA A 113 11.26 11.69 1.03
C ALA A 113 10.90 11.48 2.52
N LEU A 114 11.61 10.58 3.19
CA LEU A 114 11.41 10.29 4.62
C LEU A 114 11.64 11.55 5.47
N LYS A 115 12.72 12.29 5.19
CA LYS A 115 13.01 13.58 5.85
C LYS A 115 11.88 14.58 5.65
N GLY A 116 11.35 14.72 4.42
CA GLY A 116 10.27 15.65 4.13
C GLY A 116 8.93 15.25 4.76
N LEU A 117 8.67 13.94 4.90
CA LEU A 117 7.44 13.40 5.46
C LEU A 117 7.39 13.50 6.99
N THR A 118 8.54 13.50 7.66
CA THR A 118 8.64 13.57 9.11
C THR A 118 8.35 14.99 9.59
N ARG A 119 7.35 15.14 10.47
CA ARG A 119 6.95 16.42 11.07
C ARG A 119 7.95 16.85 12.15
N GLU A 120 7.85 18.09 12.60
CA GLU A 120 8.73 18.64 13.65
C GLU A 120 8.65 17.88 14.97
N ASP A 121 7.49 17.30 15.28
CA ASP A 121 7.27 16.47 16.47
C ASP A 121 7.76 15.01 16.31
N GLY A 122 8.39 14.69 15.18
CA GLY A 122 8.88 13.36 14.85
C GLY A 122 7.82 12.39 14.32
N THR A 123 6.54 12.76 14.30
CA THR A 123 5.47 11.91 13.75
C THR A 123 5.44 11.95 12.23
N ARG A 124 4.96 10.89 11.61
CA ARG A 124 4.75 10.79 10.16
C ARG A 124 3.79 9.66 9.80
N PRO A 125 3.15 9.71 8.62
CA PRO A 125 2.49 8.54 8.06
C PRO A 125 3.52 7.43 7.71
N LEU A 126 3.02 6.21 7.51
CA LEU A 126 3.84 5.14 6.95
C LEU A 126 4.28 5.52 5.52
N LEU A 127 5.55 5.24 5.19
CA LEU A 127 6.11 5.46 3.86
C LEU A 127 6.53 4.13 3.25
N VAL A 128 5.89 3.75 2.14
CA VAL A 128 6.19 2.51 1.42
C VAL A 128 6.70 2.78 0.01
N ALA A 129 7.62 1.96 -0.49
CA ALA A 129 8.16 2.13 -1.83
C ALA A 129 7.57 1.09 -2.81
N VAL A 130 7.10 1.56 -3.97
CA VAL A 130 6.68 0.66 -5.05
C VAL A 130 7.94 0.05 -5.69
N THR A 131 8.04 -1.28 -5.68
CA THR A 131 9.17 -2.02 -6.28
C THR A 131 9.04 -2.05 -7.80
N GLN A 132 8.50 -3.14 -8.36
CA GLN A 132 8.08 -3.20 -9.75
C GLN A 132 6.56 -3.28 -9.81
N LEU A 133 5.93 -2.62 -10.79
CA LEU A 133 4.49 -2.70 -10.97
C LEU A 133 4.08 -4.14 -11.29
N THR A 134 2.97 -4.60 -10.74
CA THR A 134 2.47 -5.96 -10.97
C THR A 134 2.06 -6.24 -12.42
N SER A 135 1.95 -5.18 -13.23
CA SER A 135 1.75 -5.24 -14.69
C SER A 135 3.06 -5.37 -15.50
N THR A 136 4.23 -5.15 -14.88
CA THR A 136 5.53 -5.26 -15.55
C THR A 136 5.92 -6.74 -15.68
N SER A 137 6.10 -7.22 -16.92
CA SER A 137 6.67 -8.53 -17.19
C SER A 137 8.20 -8.47 -17.24
N GLN A 138 8.86 -9.65 -17.20
CA GLN A 138 10.32 -9.75 -17.39
C GLN A 138 10.74 -9.13 -18.72
N GLU A 139 10.03 -9.46 -19.81
CA GLU A 139 10.35 -8.98 -21.15
C GLU A 139 10.19 -7.46 -21.27
N ALA A 140 9.14 -6.89 -20.66
CA ALA A 140 8.93 -5.43 -20.65
C ALA A 140 10.03 -4.74 -19.85
N MET A 141 10.43 -5.30 -18.72
CA MET A 141 11.52 -4.75 -17.89
C MET A 141 12.86 -4.76 -18.65
N GLU A 142 13.18 -5.84 -19.35
CA GLU A 142 14.42 -5.94 -20.13
C GLU A 142 14.43 -5.00 -21.34
N ARG A 143 13.32 -4.95 -22.09
CA ARG A 143 13.22 -4.18 -23.32
C ARG A 143 13.11 -2.68 -23.07
N ASP A 144 12.23 -2.29 -22.15
CA ASP A 144 11.81 -0.89 -22.01
C ASP A 144 12.58 -0.17 -20.88
N LEU A 145 12.99 -0.90 -19.83
CA LEU A 145 13.77 -0.35 -18.71
C LEU A 145 15.26 -0.71 -18.79
N LEU A 146 15.66 -1.58 -19.72
CA LEU A 146 17.03 -2.08 -19.91
C LEU A 146 17.58 -2.79 -18.65
N ILE A 147 16.72 -3.33 -17.80
CA ILE A 147 17.08 -4.10 -16.62
C ILE A 147 17.03 -5.58 -16.99
N ARG A 148 18.19 -6.22 -17.09
CA ARG A 148 18.34 -7.62 -17.54
C ARG A 148 18.33 -8.66 -16.40
N GLU A 149 18.36 -8.20 -15.17
CA GLU A 149 18.28 -9.09 -14.00
C GLU A 149 16.89 -9.71 -13.86
N PRO A 150 16.75 -10.91 -13.30
CA PRO A 150 15.44 -11.49 -13.00
C PRO A 150 14.57 -10.54 -12.17
N ILE A 151 13.28 -10.42 -12.51
CA ILE A 151 12.36 -9.48 -11.85
C ILE A 151 12.32 -9.69 -10.32
N ASP A 152 12.35 -10.92 -9.85
CA ASP A 152 12.39 -11.26 -8.43
C ASP A 152 13.64 -10.66 -7.75
N LYS A 153 14.81 -10.73 -8.41
CA LYS A 153 16.06 -10.15 -7.90
C LYS A 153 15.98 -8.63 -7.85
N VAL A 154 15.37 -8.00 -8.85
CA VAL A 154 15.16 -6.55 -8.90
C VAL A 154 14.23 -6.10 -7.77
N VAL A 155 13.12 -6.82 -7.56
CA VAL A 155 12.17 -6.53 -6.48
C VAL A 155 12.85 -6.62 -5.11
N MET A 156 13.62 -7.68 -4.86
CA MET A 156 14.37 -7.84 -3.58
C MET A 156 15.43 -6.75 -3.39
N HIS A 157 16.13 -6.36 -4.46
CA HIS A 157 17.10 -5.25 -4.42
C HIS A 157 16.42 -3.92 -4.07
N TYR A 158 15.27 -3.63 -4.68
CA TYR A 158 14.50 -2.42 -4.38
C TYR A 158 13.94 -2.42 -2.95
N ALA A 159 13.47 -3.58 -2.46
CA ALA A 159 13.03 -3.72 -1.08
C ALA A 159 14.17 -3.48 -0.08
N ALA A 160 15.35 -4.07 -0.34
CA ALA A 160 16.55 -3.84 0.49
C ALA A 160 16.99 -2.36 0.49
N ASN A 161 16.92 -1.68 -0.66
CA ASN A 161 17.21 -0.24 -0.75
C ASN A 161 16.18 0.60 0.04
N ALA A 162 14.90 0.25 -0.02
CA ALA A 162 13.86 0.92 0.75
C ALA A 162 14.07 0.73 2.26
N ALA A 163 14.40 -0.48 2.71
CA ALA A 163 14.73 -0.76 4.10
C ALA A 163 16.00 0.02 4.55
N LYS A 164 17.05 0.06 3.70
CA LYS A 164 18.25 0.85 3.95
C LYS A 164 17.97 2.34 4.10
N ALA A 165 17.04 2.88 3.31
CA ALA A 165 16.62 4.29 3.40
C ALA A 165 15.72 4.58 4.62
N GLY A 166 15.37 3.57 5.43
CA GLY A 166 14.54 3.72 6.64
C GLY A 166 13.04 3.77 6.38
N LEU A 167 12.56 3.31 5.23
CA LEU A 167 11.13 3.22 4.93
C LEU A 167 10.47 2.10 5.73
N ASP A 168 9.14 2.17 5.86
CA ASP A 168 8.37 1.20 6.66
C ASP A 168 8.06 -0.08 5.90
N GLY A 169 8.11 -0.06 4.56
CA GLY A 169 7.75 -1.22 3.75
C GLY A 169 7.78 -0.97 2.25
N VAL A 170 7.22 -1.91 1.51
CA VAL A 170 7.11 -1.85 0.05
C VAL A 170 5.71 -2.22 -0.45
N VAL A 171 5.39 -1.72 -1.66
CA VAL A 171 4.30 -2.25 -2.49
C VAL A 171 4.90 -3.27 -3.44
N CYS A 172 4.44 -4.53 -3.36
CA CYS A 172 4.94 -5.66 -4.15
C CYS A 172 3.81 -6.65 -4.48
N SER A 173 4.08 -7.67 -5.27
CA SER A 173 3.12 -8.76 -5.48
C SER A 173 2.94 -9.60 -4.21
N PRO A 174 1.74 -10.17 -3.94
CA PRO A 174 1.57 -11.16 -2.88
C PRO A 174 2.57 -12.33 -2.96
N LEU A 175 2.97 -12.73 -4.19
CA LEU A 175 3.95 -13.79 -4.43
C LEU A 175 5.36 -13.46 -3.95
N GLU A 176 5.65 -12.16 -3.71
CA GLU A 176 6.94 -11.63 -3.30
C GLU A 176 7.00 -11.34 -1.79
N ALA A 177 5.84 -11.27 -1.10
CA ALA A 177 5.74 -10.82 0.29
C ALA A 177 6.64 -11.60 1.27
N GLY A 178 6.60 -12.94 1.21
CA GLY A 178 7.45 -13.79 2.05
C GLY A 178 8.95 -13.54 1.83
N LYS A 179 9.36 -13.42 0.55
CA LYS A 179 10.77 -13.13 0.20
C LYS A 179 11.21 -11.74 0.68
N VAL A 180 10.32 -10.75 0.65
CA VAL A 180 10.60 -9.41 1.20
C VAL A 180 10.86 -9.50 2.70
N HIS A 181 10.05 -10.25 3.44
CA HIS A 181 10.27 -10.47 4.87
C HIS A 181 11.57 -11.22 5.17
N ASP A 182 11.97 -12.17 4.31
CA ASP A 182 13.23 -12.89 4.45
C ASP A 182 14.46 -11.96 4.28
N VAL A 183 14.36 -10.97 3.38
CA VAL A 183 15.47 -10.04 3.06
C VAL A 183 15.49 -8.83 4.01
N CYS A 184 14.32 -8.27 4.32
CA CYS A 184 14.20 -6.99 5.04
C CYS A 184 13.79 -7.14 6.51
N GLY A 185 13.46 -8.36 6.94
CA GLY A 185 12.95 -8.64 8.28
C GLY A 185 11.41 -8.61 8.35
N LYS A 186 10.88 -9.32 9.35
CA LYS A 186 9.45 -9.57 9.49
C LYS A 186 8.61 -8.31 9.81
N ASN A 187 9.24 -7.24 10.28
CA ASN A 187 8.56 -5.98 10.61
C ASN A 187 8.51 -5.01 9.41
N PHE A 188 9.16 -5.33 8.30
CA PHE A 188 9.13 -4.53 7.09
C PHE A 188 7.86 -4.83 6.30
N LEU A 189 6.96 -3.86 6.17
CA LEU A 189 5.60 -4.04 5.70
C LEU A 189 5.52 -4.38 4.21
N THR A 190 4.56 -5.22 3.87
CA THR A 190 4.19 -5.53 2.49
C THR A 190 2.77 -5.09 2.20
N VAL A 191 2.59 -4.22 1.21
CA VAL A 191 1.29 -3.78 0.70
C VAL A 191 1.10 -4.39 -0.68
N THR A 192 0.11 -5.27 -0.81
CA THR A 192 0.01 -6.15 -1.98
C THR A 192 -1.30 -5.93 -2.76
N PRO A 193 -1.24 -5.27 -3.94
CA PRO A 193 -2.36 -5.16 -4.87
C PRO A 193 -2.53 -6.44 -5.70
N GLY A 194 -3.58 -6.47 -6.54
CA GLY A 194 -3.83 -7.61 -7.43
C GLY A 194 -4.57 -8.77 -6.75
N VAL A 195 -5.27 -8.51 -5.65
CA VAL A 195 -6.04 -9.51 -4.91
C VAL A 195 -7.48 -9.55 -5.40
N ARG A 196 -8.01 -10.75 -5.62
CA ARG A 196 -9.36 -11.03 -6.11
C ARG A 196 -9.98 -12.18 -5.33
N PHE A 197 -11.30 -12.26 -5.26
CA PHE A 197 -11.97 -13.48 -4.79
C PHE A 197 -11.78 -14.62 -5.78
N SER A 198 -11.85 -15.85 -5.30
CA SER A 198 -11.65 -17.06 -6.12
C SER A 198 -12.70 -17.23 -7.22
N ASP A 199 -13.91 -16.70 -6.99
CA ASP A 199 -15.07 -16.69 -7.89
C ASP A 199 -15.16 -15.43 -8.76
N GLY A 200 -14.16 -14.53 -8.69
CA GLY A 200 -14.13 -13.27 -9.41
C GLY A 200 -13.38 -13.31 -10.73
N GLU A 201 -13.65 -12.34 -11.61
CA GLU A 201 -12.93 -12.15 -12.87
C GLU A 201 -11.48 -11.69 -12.65
N LYS A 202 -10.54 -12.22 -13.45
CA LYS A 202 -9.11 -11.87 -13.36
C LYS A 202 -8.82 -10.41 -13.76
N GLY A 203 -9.60 -9.85 -14.69
CA GLY A 203 -9.43 -8.49 -15.20
C GLY A 203 -8.04 -8.25 -15.82
N ASP A 204 -7.50 -7.05 -15.65
CA ASP A 204 -6.23 -6.54 -16.20
C ASP A 204 -4.97 -6.94 -15.40
N GLN A 205 -5.12 -7.70 -14.31
CA GLN A 205 -4.00 -8.14 -13.47
C GLN A 205 -3.42 -9.47 -13.98
N VAL A 206 -2.11 -9.51 -14.22
CA VAL A 206 -1.40 -10.71 -14.70
C VAL A 206 -1.12 -11.70 -13.56
N ARG A 207 -0.84 -11.20 -12.36
CA ARG A 207 -0.49 -11.98 -11.16
C ARG A 207 -1.57 -11.81 -10.09
N VAL A 208 -2.60 -12.67 -10.10
CA VAL A 208 -3.76 -12.59 -9.21
C VAL A 208 -3.65 -13.62 -8.08
N THR A 209 -4.05 -13.22 -6.89
CA THR A 209 -4.04 -14.05 -5.67
C THR A 209 -5.35 -13.80 -4.89
N THR A 210 -5.82 -14.82 -4.13
CA THR A 210 -6.97 -14.63 -3.23
C THR A 210 -6.56 -13.99 -1.90
N PRO A 211 -7.50 -13.39 -1.13
CA PRO A 211 -7.18 -12.84 0.20
C PRO A 211 -6.54 -13.88 1.12
N ALA A 212 -7.13 -15.08 1.23
CA ALA A 212 -6.58 -16.17 2.04
C ALA A 212 -5.15 -16.55 1.58
N LYS A 213 -4.93 -16.67 0.26
CA LYS A 213 -3.60 -17.01 -0.25
C LYS A 213 -2.58 -15.89 -0.02
N ALA A 214 -2.99 -14.61 -0.12
CA ALA A 214 -2.13 -13.48 0.21
C ALA A 214 -1.73 -13.49 1.70
N ALA A 215 -2.65 -13.85 2.59
CA ALA A 215 -2.36 -14.04 4.02
C ALA A 215 -1.34 -15.16 4.28
N GLU A 216 -1.51 -16.32 3.63
CA GLU A 216 -0.55 -17.45 3.72
C GLU A 216 0.84 -17.07 3.20
N LEU A 217 0.91 -16.26 2.14
CA LEU A 217 2.14 -15.78 1.53
C LEU A 217 2.83 -14.68 2.35
N GLY A 218 2.19 -14.18 3.41
CA GLY A 218 2.75 -13.23 4.35
C GLY A 218 2.47 -11.77 4.01
N SER A 219 1.45 -11.44 3.21
CA SER A 219 1.04 -10.04 3.01
C SER A 219 0.57 -9.41 4.32
N ASP A 220 0.97 -8.16 4.58
CA ASP A 220 0.50 -7.39 5.75
C ASP A 220 -0.75 -6.57 5.39
N TYR A 221 -0.74 -5.95 4.22
CA TYR A 221 -1.91 -5.25 3.67
C TYR A 221 -2.23 -5.78 2.28
N ILE A 222 -3.51 -6.03 2.02
CA ILE A 222 -3.99 -6.29 0.66
C ILE A 222 -4.78 -5.10 0.12
N VAL A 223 -4.63 -4.81 -1.17
CA VAL A 223 -5.38 -3.74 -1.83
C VAL A 223 -6.37 -4.35 -2.83
N MET A 224 -7.66 -4.11 -2.60
CA MET A 224 -8.74 -4.59 -3.44
C MET A 224 -9.56 -3.42 -3.99
N GLY A 225 -9.77 -3.39 -5.30
CA GLY A 225 -10.63 -2.41 -5.99
C GLY A 225 -11.96 -3.03 -6.41
N ARG A 226 -12.13 -3.26 -7.72
CA ARG A 226 -13.36 -3.77 -8.35
C ARG A 226 -14.06 -4.94 -7.63
N PRO A 227 -13.36 -5.93 -7.04
CA PRO A 227 -14.04 -7.00 -6.29
C PRO A 227 -14.91 -6.50 -5.14
N ILE A 228 -14.61 -5.30 -4.62
CA ILE A 228 -15.41 -4.66 -3.57
C ILE A 228 -16.25 -3.51 -4.17
N THR A 229 -15.62 -2.63 -4.96
CA THR A 229 -16.28 -1.39 -5.43
C THR A 229 -17.40 -1.66 -6.44
N ALA A 230 -17.31 -2.74 -7.22
CA ALA A 230 -18.32 -3.15 -8.19
C ALA A 230 -19.26 -4.27 -7.67
N ALA A 231 -19.13 -4.69 -6.42
CA ALA A 231 -20.00 -5.70 -5.83
C ALA A 231 -21.44 -5.15 -5.65
N ALA A 232 -22.43 -6.01 -5.75
CA ALA A 232 -23.84 -5.65 -5.47
C ALA A 232 -24.00 -5.12 -4.04
N ASP A 233 -23.30 -5.74 -3.08
CA ASP A 233 -23.16 -5.28 -1.70
C ASP A 233 -21.67 -5.10 -1.35
N PRO A 234 -21.13 -3.88 -1.46
CA PRO A 234 -19.74 -3.60 -1.15
C PRO A 234 -19.36 -3.81 0.31
N ALA A 235 -20.31 -3.60 1.25
CA ALA A 235 -20.03 -3.81 2.67
C ALA A 235 -19.86 -5.31 2.97
N ALA A 236 -20.74 -6.15 2.45
CA ALA A 236 -20.61 -7.60 2.58
C ALA A 236 -19.34 -8.14 1.87
N ALA A 237 -19.00 -7.60 0.69
CA ALA A 237 -17.77 -7.96 -0.01
C ALA A 237 -16.51 -7.60 0.80
N TYR A 238 -16.51 -6.44 1.45
CA TYR A 238 -15.41 -6.02 2.32
C TYR A 238 -15.27 -6.91 3.56
N GLU A 239 -16.37 -7.23 4.24
CA GLU A 239 -16.35 -8.15 5.40
C GLU A 239 -15.88 -9.56 4.98
N ARG A 240 -16.29 -10.05 3.80
CA ARG A 240 -15.76 -11.28 3.21
C ARG A 240 -14.24 -11.20 3.04
N ALA A 241 -13.73 -10.11 2.45
CA ALA A 241 -12.29 -9.93 2.24
C ALA A 241 -11.52 -9.92 3.56
N LEU A 242 -12.03 -9.23 4.58
CA LEU A 242 -11.45 -9.23 5.93
C LEU A 242 -11.42 -10.64 6.51
N LYS A 243 -12.54 -11.38 6.45
CA LYS A 243 -12.64 -12.74 6.97
C LYS A 243 -11.67 -13.70 6.27
N GLU A 244 -11.57 -13.63 4.92
CA GLU A 244 -10.65 -14.48 4.16
C GLU A 244 -9.17 -14.11 4.41
N PHE A 245 -8.87 -12.86 4.73
CA PHE A 245 -7.49 -12.38 4.91
C PHE A 245 -6.99 -12.47 6.35
N LEU A 246 -7.85 -12.19 7.32
CA LEU A 246 -7.47 -12.15 8.74
C LEU A 246 -7.77 -13.46 9.50
N GLY A 247 -8.68 -14.30 8.99
CA GLY A 247 -9.13 -15.56 9.59
C GLY A 247 -10.40 -15.37 10.39
#